data_2203a6f5b3e8e2f422a2a952c525bdbc
#
_entry.id   2203a6f5b3e8e2f422a2a952c525bdbc
#
_cell.length_a   1.000
_cell.length_b   1.000
_cell.length_c   1.000
_cell.angle_alpha   90.00
_cell.angle_beta   90.00
_cell.angle_gamma   90.00
#
_symmetry.space_group_name_H-M   'P 1'
#
loop_
_entity.id
_entity.type
_entity.pdbx_description
1 polymer ?
#
loop_
_entity_poly.entity_id
_entity_poly.type
_entity_poly.pdbx_seq_one_letter_code
_entity_poly.pdbx_strand_id
1 'polypeptide(L)'
;MASKFFLFLLFIGAVSSCTPSKKETANKNIPLTGQAGMVWIPGGEFMMGDNETQPADNAQQLHPVKVNGFWMDETEVTNAQFKVFVDATGYKTVAERPLDWEELKKQVPPGTPKPGDDVLQPGSMVFTPPSSPVTLNDYSQWWQWVVGASWQHPDGSGSSLDGKEKYPVVHIAYEDAEAYAEWAGKRLPTEAEYEFAARGGLNAKTFAWGDELNPQGKYLANYFQGAFPTNDTAEDGFKGASPVKSFQPNGYGLYDIIGNVWELCSDWYSVDVSIDGAALSNPKGPVTTKDPNDPYAVKHVSKGGSFICSVQYCSNYKPSGRQGSAFDSGMNHTGFRCVQDVK
;
A
#
# COMPACT_ATOMS: atom_id res chain seq x y z
N MET A 1 -26.89 88.68 -4.15
CA MET A 1 -26.17 88.40 -2.89
C MET A 1 -26.31 86.94 -2.61
N ALA A 2 -25.26 86.14 -2.87
CA ALA A 2 -25.27 84.67 -2.78
C ALA A 2 -24.41 84.24 -1.61
N SER A 3 -24.99 83.58 -0.62
CA SER A 3 -24.29 83.02 0.49
C SER A 3 -23.97 81.56 0.17
N LYS A 4 -22.68 81.18 0.18
CA LYS A 4 -22.20 79.81 -0.01
C LYS A 4 -22.13 79.13 1.36
N PHE A 5 -22.93 78.06 1.51
CA PHE A 5 -22.76 77.13 2.62
C PHE A 5 -21.77 76.03 2.21
N PHE A 6 -20.68 75.88 2.92
CA PHE A 6 -19.74 74.79 2.84
C PHE A 6 -20.17 73.65 3.79
N LEU A 7 -20.49 72.49 3.20
CA LEU A 7 -20.82 71.29 3.97
C LEU A 7 -19.54 70.46 4.12
N PHE A 8 -19.04 70.33 5.36
CA PHE A 8 -17.90 69.45 5.69
C PHE A 8 -18.42 68.02 5.89
N LEU A 9 -18.09 67.11 4.98
CA LEU A 9 -18.33 65.69 5.13
C LEU A 9 -17.14 65.07 5.89
N LEU A 10 -17.41 64.65 7.14
CA LEU A 10 -16.47 63.82 7.92
C LEU A 10 -16.52 62.39 7.37
N PHE A 11 -15.45 61.94 6.71
CA PHE A 11 -15.21 60.58 6.41
C PHE A 11 -14.66 59.84 7.69
N ILE A 12 -15.52 59.04 8.34
CA ILE A 12 -15.08 58.08 9.36
C ILE A 12 -14.53 56.86 8.64
N GLY A 13 -13.21 56.77 8.50
CA GLY A 13 -12.53 55.60 8.02
C GLY A 13 -12.62 54.45 9.04
N ALA A 14 -13.42 53.42 8.73
CA ALA A 14 -13.39 52.19 9.50
C ALA A 14 -12.09 51.44 9.16
N VAL A 15 -11.15 51.48 10.12
CA VAL A 15 -9.93 50.68 10.05
C VAL A 15 -10.32 49.25 10.42
N SER A 16 -10.52 48.41 9.39
CA SER A 16 -10.69 46.96 9.57
C SER A 16 -9.35 46.37 10.02
N SER A 17 -9.23 46.11 11.30
CA SER A 17 -8.07 45.39 11.88
C SER A 17 -8.14 43.94 11.45
N CYS A 18 -7.43 43.56 10.38
CA CYS A 18 -7.12 42.17 10.09
C CYS A 18 -6.14 41.67 11.13
N THR A 19 -6.63 41.00 12.17
CA THR A 19 -5.83 40.15 13.03
C THR A 19 -5.28 38.99 12.20
N PRO A 20 -3.94 38.80 12.08
CA PRO A 20 -3.42 37.61 11.42
C PRO A 20 -3.80 36.41 12.29
N SER A 21 -4.56 35.47 11.69
CA SER A 21 -4.78 34.15 12.26
C SER A 21 -3.41 33.55 12.56
N LYS A 22 -3.11 33.36 13.85
CA LYS A 22 -1.97 32.55 14.29
C LYS A 22 -2.18 31.16 13.67
N LYS A 23 -1.42 30.83 12.63
CA LYS A 23 -1.16 29.43 12.31
C LYS A 23 -0.59 28.81 13.58
N GLU A 24 -1.36 27.98 14.24
CA GLU A 24 -0.84 27.05 15.23
C GLU A 24 0.22 26.22 14.53
N THR A 25 1.47 26.62 14.69
CA THR A 25 2.60 25.72 14.47
C THR A 25 2.47 24.66 15.55
N ALA A 26 1.86 23.53 15.19
CA ALA A 26 1.95 22.34 16.00
C ALA A 26 3.44 22.08 16.24
N ASN A 27 3.87 22.33 17.48
CA ASN A 27 5.22 22.03 17.93
C ASN A 27 5.31 20.52 18.01
N LYS A 28 5.56 19.90 16.85
CA LYS A 28 5.75 18.46 16.73
C LYS A 28 7.08 18.18 17.38
N ASN A 29 7.08 17.67 18.61
CA ASN A 29 8.24 17.02 19.21
C ASN A 29 8.56 15.80 18.33
N ILE A 30 9.32 16.03 17.25
CA ILE A 30 9.80 14.96 16.37
C ILE A 30 10.94 14.28 17.13
N PRO A 31 10.81 12.98 17.46
CA PRO A 31 11.91 12.27 18.08
C PRO A 31 13.13 12.29 17.15
N LEU A 32 14.31 12.58 17.70
CA LEU A 32 15.53 12.86 16.94
C LEU A 32 16.23 11.61 16.35
N THR A 33 15.62 10.41 16.37
CA THR A 33 16.32 9.14 16.15
C THR A 33 15.69 8.23 15.09
N GLY A 34 15.07 8.76 14.06
CA GLY A 34 14.69 7.97 12.89
C GLY A 34 15.90 7.60 12.03
N GLN A 35 15.84 6.44 11.36
CA GLN A 35 16.85 6.08 10.38
C GLN A 35 16.75 6.97 9.12
N ALA A 36 17.86 7.09 8.38
CA ALA A 36 17.84 7.81 7.10
C ALA A 36 16.84 7.15 6.12
N GLY A 37 16.07 7.96 5.41
CA GLY A 37 15.03 7.49 4.49
C GLY A 37 13.68 7.18 5.16
N MET A 38 13.51 7.53 6.43
CA MET A 38 12.24 7.44 7.14
C MET A 38 11.64 8.82 7.43
N VAL A 39 10.34 8.90 7.45
CA VAL A 39 9.58 10.08 7.85
C VAL A 39 8.84 9.84 9.16
N TRP A 40 8.69 10.89 9.95
CA TRP A 40 7.94 10.84 11.20
C TRP A 40 6.44 10.91 10.95
N ILE A 41 5.70 9.90 11.40
CA ILE A 41 4.25 9.87 11.44
C ILE A 41 3.80 10.24 12.85
N PRO A 42 3.07 11.35 13.04
CA PRO A 42 2.86 11.92 14.39
C PRO A 42 1.91 11.11 15.27
N GLY A 43 1.28 10.07 14.72
CA GLY A 43 0.19 9.38 15.39
C GLY A 43 -1.06 10.26 15.53
N GLY A 44 -2.09 9.74 16.17
CA GLY A 44 -3.35 10.47 16.38
C GLY A 44 -4.57 9.58 16.28
N GLU A 45 -5.74 10.19 16.34
CA GLU A 45 -7.03 9.53 16.13
C GLU A 45 -7.51 9.79 14.70
N PHE A 46 -8.09 8.79 14.09
CA PHE A 46 -8.65 8.88 12.74
C PHE A 46 -9.82 7.91 12.57
N MET A 47 -10.58 8.12 11.52
CA MET A 47 -11.61 7.17 11.09
C MET A 47 -10.96 6.18 10.10
N MET A 48 -10.79 4.92 10.54
CA MET A 48 -10.28 3.82 9.74
C MET A 48 -11.42 3.15 8.98
N GLY A 49 -11.13 2.70 7.75
CA GLY A 49 -12.12 2.03 6.91
C GLY A 49 -12.86 2.98 5.97
N ASP A 50 -13.98 2.52 5.45
CA ASP A 50 -14.82 3.24 4.49
C ASP A 50 -16.29 2.91 4.73
N ASN A 51 -17.18 3.84 4.35
CA ASN A 51 -18.62 3.59 4.27
C ASN A 51 -19.07 3.17 2.86
N GLU A 52 -18.21 3.34 1.87
CA GLU A 52 -18.49 2.89 0.51
C GLU A 52 -18.27 1.39 0.40
N THR A 53 -19.35 0.62 0.50
CA THR A 53 -19.31 -0.81 0.26
C THR A 53 -19.27 -1.10 -1.24
N GLN A 54 -18.11 -0.94 -1.86
CA GLN A 54 -17.83 -1.59 -3.13
C GLN A 54 -17.41 -3.03 -2.82
N PRO A 55 -18.04 -4.06 -3.39
CA PRO A 55 -17.72 -5.46 -3.08
C PRO A 55 -16.25 -5.85 -3.36
N ALA A 56 -15.56 -5.07 -4.19
CA ALA A 56 -14.16 -5.32 -4.56
C ALA A 56 -13.13 -4.74 -3.56
N ASP A 57 -13.51 -3.81 -2.71
CA ASP A 57 -12.53 -3.04 -1.92
C ASP A 57 -12.21 -3.69 -0.55
N ASN A 58 -12.99 -4.67 -0.10
CA ASN A 58 -12.83 -5.38 1.19
C ASN A 58 -12.55 -4.46 2.39
N ALA A 59 -12.82 -3.16 2.25
CA ALA A 59 -12.59 -2.18 3.30
C ALA A 59 -13.42 -2.52 4.55
N GLN A 60 -12.85 -2.24 5.71
CA GLN A 60 -13.60 -2.32 6.95
C GLN A 60 -14.66 -1.21 7.01
N GLN A 61 -15.73 -1.42 7.82
CA GLN A 61 -16.64 -0.34 8.14
C GLN A 61 -15.90 0.79 8.85
N LEU A 62 -16.31 2.03 8.59
CA LEU A 62 -15.71 3.23 9.18
C LEU A 62 -15.83 3.20 10.71
N HIS A 63 -14.71 3.27 11.40
CA HIS A 63 -14.64 3.24 12.87
C HIS A 63 -13.46 4.05 13.41
N PRO A 64 -13.55 4.55 14.65
CA PRO A 64 -12.49 5.34 15.25
C PRO A 64 -11.31 4.46 15.66
N VAL A 65 -10.10 4.87 15.30
CA VAL A 65 -8.84 4.22 15.69
C VAL A 65 -7.84 5.27 16.13
N LYS A 66 -7.00 4.92 17.11
CA LYS A 66 -5.87 5.70 17.56
C LYS A 66 -4.57 4.93 17.33
N VAL A 67 -3.57 5.59 16.76
CA VAL A 67 -2.21 5.07 16.61
C VAL A 67 -1.21 5.99 17.32
N ASN A 68 -0.18 5.42 17.90
CA ASN A 68 0.95 6.18 18.43
C ASN A 68 1.80 6.72 17.28
N GLY A 69 2.71 7.66 17.57
CA GLY A 69 3.67 8.13 16.58
C GLY A 69 4.76 7.08 16.33
N PHE A 70 5.22 6.99 15.08
CA PHE A 70 6.25 6.05 14.63
C PHE A 70 7.01 6.63 13.43
N TRP A 71 8.15 6.05 13.12
CA TRP A 71 8.88 6.31 11.89
C TRP A 71 8.45 5.33 10.81
N MET A 72 8.29 5.78 9.57
CA MET A 72 7.94 4.94 8.42
C MET A 72 8.88 5.20 7.26
N ASP A 73 9.29 4.17 6.53
CA ASP A 73 10.05 4.31 5.30
C ASP A 73 9.30 5.23 4.32
N GLU A 74 9.99 6.20 3.75
CA GLU A 74 9.37 7.18 2.85
C GLU A 74 8.87 6.57 1.54
N THR A 75 9.39 5.40 1.16
CA THR A 75 9.02 4.62 -0.03
C THR A 75 8.90 3.15 0.33
N GLU A 76 8.43 2.34 -0.60
CA GLU A 76 8.61 0.88 -0.56
C GLU A 76 10.11 0.54 -0.49
N VAL A 77 10.43 -0.63 0.05
CA VAL A 77 11.80 -1.18 0.00
C VAL A 77 12.17 -1.45 -1.46
N THR A 78 13.29 -0.88 -1.90
CA THR A 78 13.75 -0.98 -3.29
C THR A 78 14.59 -2.25 -3.53
N ASN A 79 14.73 -2.64 -4.79
CA ASN A 79 15.61 -3.74 -5.21
C ASN A 79 17.05 -3.53 -4.70
N ALA A 80 17.56 -2.29 -4.76
CA ALA A 80 18.90 -1.97 -4.24
C ALA A 80 19.01 -2.22 -2.74
N GLN A 81 18.00 -1.82 -1.95
CA GLN A 81 17.99 -2.02 -0.49
C GLN A 81 17.87 -3.51 -0.14
N PHE A 82 16.97 -4.22 -0.81
CA PHE A 82 16.78 -5.66 -0.58
C PHE A 82 18.03 -6.46 -0.97
N LYS A 83 18.71 -6.05 -2.05
CA LYS A 83 19.99 -6.64 -2.44
C LYS A 83 21.05 -6.54 -1.34
N VAL A 84 21.15 -5.42 -0.64
CA VAL A 84 22.09 -5.25 0.49
C VAL A 84 21.80 -6.27 1.61
N PHE A 85 20.53 -6.51 1.92
CA PHE A 85 20.13 -7.53 2.88
C PHE A 85 20.54 -8.93 2.42
N VAL A 86 20.22 -9.30 1.19
CA VAL A 86 20.57 -10.62 0.64
C VAL A 86 22.08 -10.82 0.58
N ASP A 87 22.84 -9.82 0.13
CA ASP A 87 24.31 -9.88 0.08
C ASP A 87 24.94 -10.06 1.48
N ALA A 88 24.33 -9.42 2.50
CA ALA A 88 24.83 -9.48 3.87
C ALA A 88 24.51 -10.80 4.60
N THR A 89 23.38 -11.43 4.24
CA THR A 89 22.83 -12.57 5.00
C THR A 89 22.85 -13.89 4.24
N GLY A 90 22.95 -13.87 2.92
CA GLY A 90 22.74 -15.05 2.07
C GLY A 90 21.29 -15.54 2.05
N TYR A 91 20.32 -14.67 2.45
CA TYR A 91 18.91 -15.01 2.52
C TYR A 91 18.36 -15.49 1.16
N LYS A 92 17.54 -16.53 1.18
CA LYS A 92 16.79 -17.00 0.01
C LYS A 92 15.31 -16.78 0.27
N THR A 93 14.67 -16.02 -0.62
CA THR A 93 13.24 -15.76 -0.53
C THR A 93 12.41 -17.03 -0.77
N VAL A 94 11.14 -16.98 -0.38
CA VAL A 94 10.20 -18.09 -0.61
C VAL A 94 10.16 -18.45 -2.10
N ALA A 95 10.11 -17.47 -2.99
CA ALA A 95 10.11 -17.67 -4.44
C ALA A 95 11.36 -18.40 -4.98
N GLU A 96 12.47 -18.39 -4.24
CA GLU A 96 13.73 -19.06 -4.60
C GLU A 96 13.86 -20.48 -4.02
N ARG A 97 12.84 -20.94 -3.28
CA ARG A 97 12.82 -22.28 -2.64
C ARG A 97 11.88 -23.23 -3.40
N PRO A 98 12.20 -24.53 -3.48
CA PRO A 98 11.25 -25.52 -3.97
C PRO A 98 10.00 -25.55 -3.09
N LEU A 99 8.82 -25.70 -3.73
CA LEU A 99 7.58 -25.85 -3.01
C LEU A 99 7.50 -27.22 -2.32
N ASP A 100 7.18 -27.23 -1.03
CA ASP A 100 6.90 -28.45 -0.29
C ASP A 100 5.40 -28.80 -0.43
N TRP A 101 5.09 -29.90 -1.12
CA TRP A 101 3.72 -30.34 -1.28
C TRP A 101 3.05 -30.69 0.07
N GLU A 102 3.78 -31.20 1.04
CA GLU A 102 3.21 -31.55 2.35
C GLU A 102 2.74 -30.31 3.12
N GLU A 103 3.36 -29.15 2.90
CA GLU A 103 2.92 -27.87 3.43
C GLU A 103 1.81 -27.26 2.55
N LEU A 104 2.01 -27.24 1.24
CA LEU A 104 1.06 -26.64 0.27
C LEU A 104 -0.31 -27.30 0.34
N LYS A 105 -0.36 -28.64 0.49
CA LYS A 105 -1.65 -29.37 0.56
C LYS A 105 -2.53 -29.00 1.76
N LYS A 106 -1.97 -28.34 2.77
CA LYS A 106 -2.73 -27.82 3.93
C LYS A 106 -3.54 -26.57 3.58
N GLN A 107 -3.17 -25.90 2.50
CA GLN A 107 -3.73 -24.64 2.04
C GLN A 107 -4.64 -24.77 0.82
N VAL A 108 -4.93 -25.99 0.42
CA VAL A 108 -5.84 -26.29 -0.69
C VAL A 108 -6.96 -27.22 -0.23
N PRO A 109 -8.09 -27.31 -0.96
CA PRO A 109 -9.18 -28.20 -0.61
C PRO A 109 -8.73 -29.66 -0.41
N PRO A 110 -9.25 -30.37 0.61
CA PRO A 110 -8.94 -31.78 0.82
C PRO A 110 -9.20 -32.63 -0.42
N GLY A 111 -8.23 -33.48 -0.77
CA GLY A 111 -8.30 -34.32 -1.97
C GLY A 111 -7.76 -33.65 -3.25
N THR A 112 -7.26 -32.43 -3.19
CA THR A 112 -6.53 -31.81 -4.31
C THR A 112 -5.34 -32.72 -4.70
N PRO A 113 -5.23 -33.13 -5.98
CA PRO A 113 -4.12 -33.96 -6.40
C PRO A 113 -2.79 -33.20 -6.36
N LYS A 114 -1.69 -33.91 -6.05
CA LYS A 114 -0.35 -33.33 -6.15
C LYS A 114 -0.10 -32.88 -7.59
N PRO A 115 0.31 -31.60 -7.80
CA PRO A 115 0.71 -31.12 -9.11
C PRO A 115 2.00 -31.81 -9.59
N GLY A 116 2.31 -31.65 -10.88
CA GLY A 116 3.57 -32.16 -11.44
C GLY A 116 4.79 -31.53 -10.77
N ASP A 117 5.90 -32.24 -10.74
CA ASP A 117 7.14 -31.76 -10.12
C ASP A 117 7.72 -30.51 -10.84
N ASP A 118 7.33 -30.27 -12.08
CA ASP A 118 7.63 -29.06 -12.85
C ASP A 118 6.95 -27.81 -12.27
N VAL A 119 5.75 -27.96 -11.69
CA VAL A 119 5.03 -26.86 -11.02
C VAL A 119 5.58 -26.60 -9.62
N LEU A 120 6.16 -27.61 -8.98
CA LEU A 120 6.73 -27.50 -7.63
C LEU A 120 8.16 -26.93 -7.60
N GLN A 121 8.67 -26.46 -8.75
CA GLN A 121 9.94 -25.75 -8.81
C GLN A 121 9.83 -24.34 -8.21
N PRO A 122 10.96 -23.76 -7.74
CA PRO A 122 10.99 -22.36 -7.33
C PRO A 122 10.38 -21.44 -8.38
N GLY A 123 9.55 -20.51 -7.95
CA GLY A 123 8.82 -19.61 -8.84
C GLY A 123 7.87 -18.71 -8.08
N SER A 124 7.09 -17.94 -8.82
CA SER A 124 6.12 -17.01 -8.25
C SER A 124 5.03 -16.66 -9.27
N MET A 125 3.97 -16.03 -8.78
CA MET A 125 2.86 -15.59 -9.64
C MET A 125 3.24 -14.30 -10.38
N VAL A 126 3.04 -14.30 -11.69
CA VAL A 126 3.31 -13.18 -12.59
C VAL A 126 2.02 -12.78 -13.30
N PHE A 127 1.70 -11.49 -13.24
CA PHE A 127 0.64 -10.90 -14.05
C PHE A 127 1.04 -10.94 -15.52
N THR A 128 0.26 -11.65 -16.31
CA THR A 128 0.48 -11.84 -17.75
C THR A 128 -0.79 -11.42 -18.48
N PRO A 129 -0.81 -10.22 -19.10
CA PRO A 129 -1.98 -9.75 -19.82
C PRO A 129 -2.40 -10.74 -20.92
N PRO A 130 -3.67 -11.16 -20.97
CA PRO A 130 -4.16 -12.00 -22.05
C PRO A 130 -4.23 -11.22 -23.37
N SER A 131 -4.12 -11.91 -24.50
CA SER A 131 -4.12 -11.31 -25.84
C SER A 131 -5.50 -10.83 -26.31
N SER A 132 -6.57 -11.22 -25.60
CA SER A 132 -7.95 -10.87 -25.92
C SER A 132 -8.76 -10.65 -24.63
N PRO A 133 -9.86 -9.89 -24.67
CA PRO A 133 -10.73 -9.69 -23.51
C PRO A 133 -11.19 -11.00 -22.89
N VAL A 134 -11.16 -11.06 -21.57
CA VAL A 134 -11.54 -12.20 -20.75
C VAL A 134 -12.62 -11.81 -19.72
N THR A 135 -13.26 -12.81 -19.11
CA THR A 135 -14.19 -12.56 -18.00
C THR A 135 -13.42 -12.30 -16.73
N LEU A 136 -13.85 -11.30 -15.94
CA LEU A 136 -13.13 -10.86 -14.72
C LEU A 136 -13.40 -11.74 -13.48
N ASN A 137 -14.13 -12.82 -13.62
CA ASN A 137 -14.44 -13.78 -12.54
C ASN A 137 -13.47 -14.97 -12.45
N ASP A 138 -12.49 -15.01 -13.33
CA ASP A 138 -11.47 -16.09 -13.41
C ASP A 138 -10.07 -15.47 -13.54
N TYR A 139 -9.44 -15.22 -12.40
CA TYR A 139 -8.12 -14.62 -12.32
C TYR A 139 -6.99 -15.49 -12.91
N SER A 140 -7.20 -16.79 -13.09
CA SER A 140 -6.21 -17.68 -13.74
C SER A 140 -5.92 -17.29 -15.19
N GLN A 141 -6.77 -16.48 -15.81
CA GLN A 141 -6.58 -16.00 -17.17
C GLN A 141 -5.50 -14.91 -17.32
N TRP A 142 -5.08 -14.28 -16.22
CA TRP A 142 -4.01 -13.26 -16.21
C TRP A 142 -2.97 -13.46 -15.10
N TRP A 143 -3.12 -14.48 -14.26
CA TRP A 143 -2.11 -14.88 -13.30
C TRP A 143 -1.50 -16.22 -13.71
N GLN A 144 -0.18 -16.26 -13.82
CA GLN A 144 0.55 -17.46 -14.18
C GLN A 144 1.64 -17.76 -13.17
N TRP A 145 1.75 -19.03 -12.77
CA TRP A 145 2.93 -19.51 -12.06
C TRP A 145 4.11 -19.58 -13.04
N VAL A 146 5.15 -18.78 -12.77
CA VAL A 146 6.35 -18.73 -13.62
C VAL A 146 7.54 -19.28 -12.85
N VAL A 147 8.04 -20.42 -13.28
CA VAL A 147 9.24 -21.04 -12.72
C VAL A 147 10.44 -20.12 -12.92
N GLY A 148 11.20 -19.92 -11.83
CA GLY A 148 12.34 -19.00 -11.79
C GLY A 148 11.98 -17.53 -11.62
N ALA A 149 10.68 -17.16 -11.53
CA ALA A 149 10.29 -15.82 -11.13
C ALA A 149 10.61 -15.59 -9.66
N SER A 150 11.28 -14.47 -9.36
CA SER A 150 11.74 -14.10 -8.02
C SER A 150 12.04 -12.60 -7.98
N TRP A 151 12.43 -12.07 -6.83
CA TRP A 151 12.84 -10.69 -6.72
C TRP A 151 13.98 -10.31 -7.67
N GLN A 152 14.89 -11.23 -8.00
CA GLN A 152 16.00 -11.02 -8.96
C GLN A 152 15.56 -11.17 -10.42
N HIS A 153 14.51 -11.93 -10.67
CA HIS A 153 14.01 -12.29 -11.99
C HIS A 153 12.50 -12.07 -12.06
N PRO A 154 12.02 -10.80 -12.08
CA PRO A 154 10.59 -10.49 -11.89
C PRO A 154 9.65 -11.11 -12.93
N ASP A 155 10.14 -11.38 -14.14
CA ASP A 155 9.37 -11.96 -15.23
C ASP A 155 9.83 -13.41 -15.56
N GLY A 156 10.52 -14.08 -14.62
CA GLY A 156 11.12 -15.39 -14.79
C GLY A 156 12.63 -15.35 -15.09
N SER A 157 13.26 -16.51 -15.19
CA SER A 157 14.73 -16.70 -15.27
C SER A 157 15.44 -15.94 -16.41
N GLY A 158 14.69 -15.47 -17.42
CA GLY A 158 15.23 -14.65 -18.52
C GLY A 158 15.25 -13.14 -18.23
N SER A 159 14.69 -12.70 -17.12
CA SER A 159 14.64 -11.28 -16.74
C SER A 159 15.75 -10.89 -15.75
N SER A 160 16.05 -9.60 -15.64
CA SER A 160 17.06 -9.06 -14.71
C SER A 160 16.56 -7.78 -14.02
N LEU A 161 17.34 -7.34 -13.03
CA LEU A 161 17.13 -6.06 -12.33
C LEU A 161 17.96 -4.91 -12.93
N ASP A 162 18.58 -5.09 -14.08
CA ASP A 162 19.41 -4.05 -14.70
C ASP A 162 18.60 -2.78 -14.95
N GLY A 163 19.03 -1.67 -14.33
CA GLY A 163 18.32 -0.39 -14.36
C GLY A 163 17.04 -0.33 -13.51
N LYS A 164 16.78 -1.35 -12.70
CA LYS A 164 15.60 -1.42 -11.78
C LYS A 164 15.99 -1.27 -10.30
N GLU A 165 17.14 -0.71 -9.98
CA GLU A 165 17.64 -0.57 -8.62
C GLU A 165 16.70 0.26 -7.72
N LYS A 166 16.02 1.25 -8.32
CA LYS A 166 15.05 2.14 -7.65
C LYS A 166 13.59 1.66 -7.70
N TYR A 167 13.32 0.51 -8.30
CA TYR A 167 11.99 -0.06 -8.29
C TYR A 167 11.72 -0.77 -6.97
N PRO A 168 10.45 -0.86 -6.52
CA PRO A 168 10.11 -1.66 -5.36
C PRO A 168 10.53 -3.11 -5.57
N VAL A 169 11.02 -3.75 -4.54
CA VAL A 169 11.23 -5.19 -4.55
C VAL A 169 9.88 -5.89 -4.58
N VAL A 170 9.73 -6.90 -5.42
CA VAL A 170 8.50 -7.69 -5.59
C VAL A 170 8.77 -9.18 -5.48
N HIS A 171 7.75 -10.01 -5.58
CA HIS A 171 7.81 -11.46 -5.32
C HIS A 171 8.21 -11.77 -3.87
N ILE A 172 7.79 -10.91 -2.96
CA ILE A 172 8.09 -10.99 -1.53
C ILE A 172 6.91 -11.64 -0.82
N ALA A 173 7.16 -12.75 -0.14
CA ALA A 173 6.24 -13.35 0.82
C ALA A 173 6.33 -12.64 2.17
N TYR A 174 5.37 -12.89 3.07
CA TYR A 174 5.35 -12.25 4.38
C TYR A 174 6.63 -12.52 5.18
N GLU A 175 7.11 -13.78 5.20
CA GLU A 175 8.34 -14.12 5.93
C GLU A 175 9.58 -13.42 5.37
N ASP A 176 9.63 -13.15 4.06
CA ASP A 176 10.75 -12.44 3.43
C ASP A 176 10.78 -10.97 3.88
N ALA A 177 9.60 -10.34 3.92
CA ALA A 177 9.44 -8.97 4.39
C ALA A 177 9.77 -8.83 5.89
N GLU A 178 9.33 -9.80 6.72
CA GLU A 178 9.62 -9.85 8.15
C GLU A 178 11.11 -10.03 8.39
N ALA A 179 11.76 -10.96 7.70
CA ALA A 179 13.21 -11.19 7.80
C ALA A 179 14.03 -9.95 7.43
N TYR A 180 13.65 -9.24 6.36
CA TYR A 180 14.28 -7.96 6.01
C TYR A 180 14.08 -6.92 7.11
N ALA A 181 12.85 -6.76 7.60
CA ALA A 181 12.52 -5.76 8.61
C ALA A 181 13.31 -6.01 9.91
N GLU A 182 13.39 -7.25 10.39
CA GLU A 182 14.19 -7.62 11.55
C GLU A 182 15.68 -7.35 11.36
N TRP A 183 16.24 -7.72 10.20
CA TRP A 183 17.63 -7.43 9.87
C TRP A 183 17.93 -5.93 9.87
N ALA A 184 16.99 -5.12 9.37
CA ALA A 184 17.11 -3.67 9.33
C ALA A 184 16.86 -2.99 10.71
N GLY A 185 16.52 -3.75 11.76
CA GLY A 185 16.14 -3.21 13.08
C GLY A 185 14.81 -2.44 13.04
N LYS A 186 13.89 -2.88 12.18
CA LYS A 186 12.56 -2.34 11.92
C LYS A 186 11.50 -3.44 12.13
N ARG A 187 10.26 -3.13 11.78
CA ARG A 187 9.14 -4.09 11.68
C ARG A 187 8.22 -3.71 10.52
N LEU A 188 7.32 -4.59 10.16
CA LEU A 188 6.21 -4.25 9.27
C LEU A 188 5.20 -3.34 9.98
N PRO A 189 4.50 -2.45 9.27
CA PRO A 189 3.42 -1.65 9.83
C PRO A 189 2.23 -2.54 10.21
N THR A 190 1.45 -2.15 11.20
CA THR A 190 0.08 -2.68 11.34
C THR A 190 -0.81 -2.10 10.25
N GLU A 191 -1.93 -2.75 9.97
CA GLU A 191 -2.93 -2.24 9.02
C GLU A 191 -3.39 -0.82 9.40
N ALA A 192 -3.60 -0.57 10.68
CA ALA A 192 -4.01 0.73 11.20
C ALA A 192 -2.93 1.80 11.04
N GLU A 193 -1.67 1.47 11.29
CA GLU A 193 -0.54 2.38 11.08
C GLU A 193 -0.37 2.72 9.60
N TYR A 194 -0.49 1.72 8.72
CA TYR A 194 -0.42 1.94 7.28
C TYR A 194 -1.53 2.89 6.81
N GLU A 195 -2.79 2.60 7.18
CA GLU A 195 -3.92 3.41 6.74
C GLU A 195 -3.84 4.85 7.29
N PHE A 196 -3.47 5.02 8.56
CA PHE A 196 -3.24 6.35 9.14
C PHE A 196 -2.18 7.13 8.35
N ALA A 197 -1.05 6.48 8.06
CA ALA A 197 0.03 7.06 7.29
C ALA A 197 -0.38 7.38 5.84
N ALA A 198 -1.11 6.47 5.18
CA ALA A 198 -1.60 6.65 3.82
C ALA A 198 -2.56 7.82 3.68
N ARG A 199 -3.39 8.07 4.70
CA ARG A 199 -4.31 9.23 4.72
C ARG A 199 -3.58 10.58 4.75
N GLY A 200 -2.30 10.63 5.10
CA GLY A 200 -1.47 11.85 5.00
C GLY A 200 -2.00 13.05 5.79
N GLY A 201 -2.78 12.83 6.87
CA GLY A 201 -3.44 13.87 7.65
C GLY A 201 -4.81 14.29 7.12
N LEU A 202 -5.30 13.70 6.04
CA LEU A 202 -6.66 13.90 5.53
C LEU A 202 -7.63 12.96 6.24
N ASN A 203 -8.70 13.50 6.81
CA ASN A 203 -9.71 12.69 7.49
C ASN A 203 -10.79 12.24 6.52
N ALA A 204 -11.10 10.95 6.50
CA ALA A 204 -12.19 10.33 5.75
C ALA A 204 -12.25 10.71 4.25
N LYS A 205 -11.10 10.96 3.62
CA LYS A 205 -11.00 11.18 2.18
C LYS A 205 -10.85 9.85 1.43
N THR A 206 -11.40 9.80 0.21
CA THR A 206 -11.38 8.61 -0.64
C THR A 206 -9.95 8.21 -1.01
N PHE A 207 -9.11 9.19 -1.39
CA PHE A 207 -7.72 8.98 -1.77
C PHE A 207 -6.76 9.70 -0.83
N ALA A 208 -5.49 9.38 -0.92
CA ALA A 208 -4.41 10.01 -0.16
C ALA A 208 -4.23 11.52 -0.45
N TRP A 209 -4.90 12.03 -1.48
CA TRP A 209 -4.86 13.43 -1.95
C TRP A 209 -6.22 14.12 -1.96
N GLY A 210 -7.33 13.46 -1.65
CA GLY A 210 -8.68 14.04 -1.64
C GLY A 210 -9.75 13.06 -2.12
N ASP A 211 -10.80 13.59 -2.74
CA ASP A 211 -11.95 12.77 -3.16
C ASP A 211 -12.01 12.54 -4.69
N GLU A 212 -11.21 13.24 -5.47
CA GLU A 212 -11.16 13.10 -6.93
C GLU A 212 -9.99 12.20 -7.32
N LEU A 213 -10.24 11.15 -8.12
CA LEU A 213 -9.21 10.19 -8.53
C LEU A 213 -8.07 10.87 -9.30
N ASN A 214 -8.43 11.63 -10.34
CA ASN A 214 -7.48 12.32 -11.22
C ASN A 214 -7.76 13.83 -11.23
N PRO A 215 -7.39 14.56 -10.17
CA PRO A 215 -7.69 15.99 -10.10
C PRO A 215 -7.03 16.75 -11.26
N GLN A 216 -7.84 17.50 -12.00
CA GLN A 216 -7.40 18.23 -13.19
C GLN A 216 -6.79 17.33 -14.28
N GLY A 217 -7.20 16.05 -14.34
CA GLY A 217 -6.67 15.06 -15.28
C GLY A 217 -5.27 14.56 -14.96
N LYS A 218 -4.75 14.79 -13.75
CA LYS A 218 -3.42 14.33 -13.34
C LYS A 218 -3.50 13.00 -12.60
N TYR A 219 -2.68 12.06 -13.00
CA TYR A 219 -2.46 10.83 -12.26
C TYR A 219 -1.54 11.09 -11.07
N LEU A 220 -1.97 10.67 -9.87
CA LEU A 220 -1.24 10.90 -8.61
C LEU A 220 -0.73 9.61 -8.00
N ALA A 221 -0.96 8.47 -8.64
CA ALA A 221 -0.47 7.16 -8.27
C ALA A 221 -0.34 6.27 -9.52
N ASN A 222 0.46 5.21 -9.42
CA ASN A 222 0.59 4.18 -10.46
C ASN A 222 -0.51 3.12 -10.28
N TYR A 223 -1.45 3.05 -11.22
CA TYR A 223 -2.51 2.05 -11.26
C TYR A 223 -2.90 1.78 -12.73
N PHE A 224 -3.61 0.68 -13.00
CA PHE A 224 -3.95 0.24 -14.35
C PHE A 224 -4.97 1.19 -15.03
N GLN A 225 -4.67 1.64 -16.24
CA GLN A 225 -5.56 2.44 -17.07
C GLN A 225 -5.93 1.68 -18.35
N GLY A 226 -7.15 1.90 -18.84
CA GLY A 226 -7.65 1.27 -20.06
C GLY A 226 -8.45 0.00 -19.80
N ALA A 227 -8.34 -1.00 -20.66
CA ALA A 227 -9.16 -2.21 -20.61
C ALA A 227 -8.48 -3.33 -19.83
N PHE A 228 -8.83 -3.47 -18.55
CA PHE A 228 -8.28 -4.54 -17.69
C PHE A 228 -8.79 -5.93 -18.14
N PRO A 229 -7.95 -6.97 -18.15
CA PRO A 229 -6.51 -7.01 -17.91
C PRO A 229 -5.66 -6.96 -19.18
N THR A 230 -6.26 -6.64 -20.32
CA THR A 230 -5.65 -6.83 -21.65
C THR A 230 -4.80 -5.66 -22.14
N ASN A 231 -5.19 -4.43 -21.82
CA ASN A 231 -4.57 -3.25 -22.40
C ASN A 231 -4.44 -2.13 -21.39
N ASP A 232 -3.27 -2.01 -20.81
CA ASP A 232 -2.88 -0.86 -20.03
C ASP A 232 -2.43 0.25 -20.96
N THR A 233 -3.13 1.40 -20.92
CA THR A 233 -2.82 2.58 -21.75
C THR A 233 -1.66 3.40 -21.21
N ALA A 234 -1.22 3.13 -19.96
CA ALA A 234 -0.10 3.82 -19.30
C ALA A 234 -0.23 5.36 -19.31
N GLU A 235 -1.42 5.87 -19.05
CA GLU A 235 -1.68 7.31 -19.01
C GLU A 235 -1.02 7.99 -17.81
N ASP A 236 -0.67 7.22 -16.76
CA ASP A 236 0.13 7.65 -15.63
C ASP A 236 1.64 7.68 -15.92
N GLY A 237 2.07 7.17 -17.08
CA GLY A 237 3.45 7.14 -17.55
C GLY A 237 4.13 5.79 -17.43
N PHE A 238 3.47 4.75 -16.85
CA PHE A 238 4.10 3.47 -16.57
C PHE A 238 3.26 2.28 -17.04
N LYS A 239 3.94 1.22 -17.47
CA LYS A 239 3.38 -0.13 -17.61
C LYS A 239 4.07 -1.02 -16.57
N GLY A 240 3.28 -1.56 -15.64
CA GLY A 240 3.84 -2.28 -14.51
C GLY A 240 4.31 -1.35 -13.39
N ALA A 241 5.17 -1.84 -12.50
CA ALA A 241 5.69 -1.03 -11.41
C ALA A 241 6.52 0.16 -11.91
N SER A 242 6.53 1.25 -11.16
CA SER A 242 7.34 2.44 -11.39
C SER A 242 8.52 2.53 -10.41
N PRO A 243 9.60 3.27 -10.72
CA PRO A 243 10.59 3.64 -9.72
C PRO A 243 9.96 4.36 -8.55
N VAL A 244 10.42 4.12 -7.33
CA VAL A 244 9.94 4.86 -6.16
C VAL A 244 10.12 6.37 -6.34
N LYS A 245 9.22 7.18 -5.77
CA LYS A 245 9.16 8.65 -5.90
C LYS A 245 8.82 9.15 -7.31
N SER A 246 8.11 8.33 -8.09
CA SER A 246 7.60 8.76 -9.39
C SER A 246 6.43 9.74 -9.28
N PHE A 247 5.70 9.72 -8.17
CA PHE A 247 4.57 10.60 -7.89
C PHE A 247 4.85 11.52 -6.70
N GLN A 248 3.98 12.52 -6.49
CA GLN A 248 4.12 13.44 -5.36
C GLN A 248 3.81 12.72 -4.04
N PRO A 249 4.51 13.05 -2.96
CA PRO A 249 4.25 12.46 -1.65
C PRO A 249 2.92 12.95 -1.07
N ASN A 250 2.34 12.16 -0.16
CA ASN A 250 1.20 12.58 0.62
C ASN A 250 1.57 13.65 1.69
N GLY A 251 0.60 14.09 2.49
CA GLY A 251 0.79 15.15 3.48
C GLY A 251 1.78 14.82 4.61
N TYR A 252 2.18 13.56 4.77
CA TYR A 252 3.24 13.16 5.72
C TYR A 252 4.61 12.96 5.06
N GLY A 253 4.71 13.11 3.73
CA GLY A 253 5.95 12.95 2.99
C GLY A 253 6.21 11.52 2.53
N LEU A 254 5.19 10.66 2.51
CA LEU A 254 5.26 9.29 2.01
C LEU A 254 4.98 9.24 0.51
N TYR A 255 5.87 8.62 -0.23
CA TYR A 255 5.73 8.40 -1.66
C TYR A 255 5.11 7.03 -1.95
N ASP A 256 4.39 6.94 -3.06
CA ASP A 256 3.85 5.71 -3.63
C ASP A 256 3.07 4.84 -2.62
N ILE A 257 2.56 5.46 -1.52
CA ILE A 257 1.79 4.79 -0.46
C ILE A 257 0.43 4.29 -0.96
N ILE A 258 0.04 4.71 -2.16
CA ILE A 258 -1.13 4.29 -2.90
C ILE A 258 -0.70 3.96 -4.33
N GLY A 259 -1.12 2.81 -4.86
CA GLY A 259 -0.72 2.30 -6.16
C GLY A 259 0.64 1.60 -6.13
N ASN A 260 1.30 1.49 -7.25
CA ASN A 260 2.59 0.87 -7.51
C ASN A 260 2.63 -0.61 -7.12
N VAL A 261 2.89 -0.97 -5.87
CA VAL A 261 2.81 -2.36 -5.40
C VAL A 261 2.01 -2.49 -4.11
N TRP A 262 1.31 -3.61 -3.95
CA TRP A 262 0.72 -3.96 -2.66
C TRP A 262 1.79 -4.08 -1.58
N GLU A 263 1.50 -3.58 -0.40
CA GLU A 263 2.45 -3.56 0.70
C GLU A 263 1.95 -4.37 1.89
N LEU A 264 2.79 -5.33 2.32
CA LEU A 264 2.49 -6.25 3.41
C LEU A 264 2.45 -5.54 4.76
N CYS A 265 1.42 -5.85 5.55
CA CYS A 265 1.25 -5.44 6.93
C CYS A 265 1.37 -6.63 7.89
N SER A 266 1.63 -6.35 9.17
CA SER A 266 1.81 -7.41 10.19
C SER A 266 0.53 -8.14 10.58
N ASP A 267 -0.63 -7.54 10.30
CA ASP A 267 -1.93 -8.06 10.74
C ASP A 267 -2.35 -9.30 9.93
N TRP A 268 -2.95 -10.28 10.61
CA TRP A 268 -3.68 -11.34 9.92
C TRP A 268 -4.87 -10.77 9.16
N TYR A 269 -5.11 -11.28 7.96
CA TYR A 269 -6.29 -10.89 7.20
C TYR A 269 -7.53 -11.60 7.71
N SER A 270 -8.58 -10.86 8.01
CA SER A 270 -9.91 -11.40 8.31
C SER A 270 -10.99 -10.48 7.73
N VAL A 271 -12.05 -11.09 7.20
CA VAL A 271 -13.26 -10.35 6.83
C VAL A 271 -14.08 -9.95 8.07
N ASP A 272 -13.93 -10.68 9.18
CA ASP A 272 -14.60 -10.39 10.45
C ASP A 272 -13.64 -9.61 11.34
N VAL A 273 -13.68 -8.31 11.25
CA VAL A 273 -13.00 -7.43 12.21
C VAL A 273 -14.04 -6.95 13.22
N SER A 274 -13.82 -7.29 14.50
CA SER A 274 -14.71 -6.83 15.57
C SER A 274 -14.56 -5.32 15.78
N ILE A 275 -15.62 -4.59 15.52
CA ILE A 275 -15.73 -3.15 15.72
C ILE A 275 -16.79 -2.93 16.79
N ASP A 276 -16.39 -2.74 18.04
CA ASP A 276 -17.30 -2.62 19.19
C ASP A 276 -17.71 -1.17 19.50
N GLY A 277 -17.39 -0.24 18.62
CA GLY A 277 -17.76 1.18 18.73
C GLY A 277 -16.88 2.01 19.67
N ALA A 278 -16.00 1.39 20.45
CA ALA A 278 -14.95 2.11 21.17
C ALA A 278 -13.74 2.37 20.26
N ALA A 279 -13.03 3.48 20.49
CA ALA A 279 -11.81 3.76 19.74
C ALA A 279 -10.74 2.72 20.06
N LEU A 280 -10.36 1.93 19.07
CA LEU A 280 -9.27 0.96 19.18
C LEU A 280 -7.93 1.69 19.28
N SER A 281 -7.11 1.33 20.26
CA SER A 281 -5.78 1.95 20.45
C SER A 281 -4.68 0.99 20.01
N ASN A 282 -3.90 1.41 18.98
CA ASN A 282 -2.82 0.61 18.38
C ASN A 282 -3.25 -0.84 18.07
N PRO A 283 -4.35 -1.04 17.32
CA PRO A 283 -4.84 -2.39 17.04
C PRO A 283 -3.78 -3.19 16.26
N LYS A 284 -3.72 -4.48 16.52
CA LYS A 284 -2.81 -5.44 15.85
C LYS A 284 -3.57 -6.43 14.97
N GLY A 285 -4.83 -6.09 14.66
CA GLY A 285 -5.69 -6.97 13.88
C GLY A 285 -6.18 -8.21 14.63
N PRO A 286 -6.81 -9.14 13.92
CA PRO A 286 -7.28 -10.40 14.47
C PRO A 286 -6.13 -11.34 14.84
N VAL A 287 -6.42 -12.38 15.64
CA VAL A 287 -5.41 -13.37 16.08
C VAL A 287 -5.21 -14.51 15.07
N THR A 288 -6.02 -14.56 14.02
CA THR A 288 -5.97 -15.59 12.98
C THR A 288 -6.60 -15.08 11.69
N THR A 289 -6.26 -15.68 10.58
CA THR A 289 -6.85 -15.40 9.28
C THR A 289 -8.27 -15.94 9.16
N LYS A 290 -9.13 -15.21 8.42
CA LYS A 290 -10.45 -15.70 8.00
C LYS A 290 -10.82 -15.09 6.65
N ASP A 291 -10.84 -15.93 5.62
CA ASP A 291 -11.30 -15.58 4.28
C ASP A 291 -12.29 -16.66 3.79
N PRO A 292 -13.60 -16.36 3.74
CA PRO A 292 -14.58 -17.34 3.26
C PRO A 292 -14.39 -17.75 1.79
N ASN A 293 -13.74 -16.91 0.98
CA ASN A 293 -13.48 -17.19 -0.43
C ASN A 293 -12.26 -18.09 -0.61
N ASP A 294 -11.39 -18.17 0.42
CA ASP A 294 -10.19 -19.00 0.40
C ASP A 294 -9.88 -19.50 1.84
N PRO A 295 -10.71 -20.41 2.36
CA PRO A 295 -10.73 -20.77 3.78
C PRO A 295 -9.53 -21.62 4.22
N TYR A 296 -8.71 -22.08 3.30
CA TYR A 296 -7.53 -22.90 3.59
C TYR A 296 -6.24 -22.09 3.62
N ALA A 297 -6.18 -20.96 2.93
CA ALA A 297 -4.98 -20.14 2.88
C ALA A 297 -4.82 -19.29 4.15
N VAL A 298 -3.59 -19.25 4.65
CA VAL A 298 -3.19 -18.34 5.72
C VAL A 298 -2.77 -17.02 5.09
N LYS A 299 -3.36 -15.91 5.53
CA LYS A 299 -3.15 -14.61 4.86
C LYS A 299 -2.83 -13.50 5.84
N HIS A 300 -1.94 -12.61 5.44
CA HIS A 300 -1.74 -11.30 6.04
C HIS A 300 -2.41 -10.19 5.23
N VAL A 301 -2.66 -9.06 5.89
CA VAL A 301 -3.19 -7.87 5.21
C VAL A 301 -2.13 -7.28 4.30
N SER A 302 -2.52 -6.89 3.08
CA SER A 302 -1.78 -5.95 2.25
C SER A 302 -2.63 -4.74 1.91
N LYS A 303 -1.97 -3.59 1.76
CA LYS A 303 -2.55 -2.27 1.63
C LYS A 303 -2.00 -1.53 0.40
N GLY A 304 -2.63 -0.41 0.05
CA GLY A 304 -2.15 0.53 -0.94
C GLY A 304 -2.63 0.28 -2.37
N GLY A 305 -2.95 -0.94 -2.74
CA GLY A 305 -3.22 -1.30 -4.13
C GLY A 305 -1.93 -1.43 -4.95
N SER A 306 -2.05 -1.64 -6.25
CA SER A 306 -0.88 -1.82 -7.12
C SER A 306 -1.13 -1.33 -8.55
N PHE A 307 -0.10 -1.38 -9.38
CA PHE A 307 -0.15 -1.04 -10.79
C PHE A 307 -1.15 -1.84 -11.62
N ILE A 308 -1.67 -2.95 -11.11
CA ILE A 308 -2.73 -3.73 -11.78
C ILE A 308 -4.13 -3.48 -11.19
N CYS A 309 -4.26 -2.65 -10.16
CA CYS A 309 -5.57 -2.23 -9.67
C CYS A 309 -6.24 -1.29 -10.66
N SER A 310 -7.50 -1.53 -11.00
CA SER A 310 -8.26 -0.74 -11.96
C SER A 310 -9.68 -0.47 -11.49
N VAL A 311 -10.31 0.56 -12.02
CA VAL A 311 -11.72 0.87 -11.74
C VAL A 311 -12.68 -0.25 -12.16
N GLN A 312 -12.24 -1.17 -13.03
CA GLN A 312 -13.07 -2.25 -13.56
C GLN A 312 -13.00 -3.53 -12.72
N TYR A 313 -11.94 -3.72 -11.94
CA TYR A 313 -11.69 -4.98 -11.26
C TYR A 313 -11.33 -4.83 -9.78
N CYS A 314 -10.41 -3.94 -9.44
CA CYS A 314 -9.87 -3.75 -8.11
C CYS A 314 -9.60 -2.26 -7.91
N SER A 315 -10.42 -1.54 -7.15
CA SER A 315 -10.23 -0.10 -6.90
C SER A 315 -9.51 0.18 -5.57
N ASN A 316 -8.64 -0.72 -5.13
CA ASN A 316 -7.98 -0.67 -3.83
C ASN A 316 -6.81 0.35 -3.71
N TYR A 317 -6.57 1.19 -4.72
CA TYR A 317 -5.68 2.35 -4.62
C TYR A 317 -6.31 3.47 -3.78
N LYS A 318 -6.69 3.10 -2.54
CA LYS A 318 -7.30 3.94 -1.50
C LYS A 318 -6.65 3.65 -0.15
N PRO A 319 -6.59 4.60 0.78
CA PRO A 319 -6.11 4.31 2.13
C PRO A 319 -6.90 3.18 2.83
N SER A 320 -8.22 3.11 2.62
CA SER A 320 -9.09 2.06 3.16
C SER A 320 -8.99 0.71 2.44
N GLY A 321 -8.47 0.69 1.18
CA GLY A 321 -8.34 -0.51 0.39
C GLY A 321 -7.45 -1.55 1.08
N ARG A 322 -7.86 -2.83 1.04
CA ARG A 322 -7.15 -3.96 1.66
C ARG A 322 -7.42 -5.25 0.92
N GLN A 323 -6.46 -6.17 0.99
CA GLN A 323 -6.67 -7.56 0.57
C GLN A 323 -5.90 -8.52 1.46
N GLY A 324 -6.25 -9.81 1.39
CA GLY A 324 -5.46 -10.88 1.99
C GLY A 324 -4.41 -11.39 1.00
N SER A 325 -3.15 -11.32 1.39
CA SER A 325 -2.03 -11.93 0.66
C SER A 325 -1.59 -13.20 1.37
N ALA A 326 -1.45 -14.31 0.63
CA ALA A 326 -0.98 -15.57 1.20
C ALA A 326 0.41 -15.35 1.84
N PHE A 327 0.60 -15.96 3.02
CA PHE A 327 1.77 -15.66 3.85
C PHE A 327 3.07 -16.22 3.26
N ASP A 328 2.97 -17.28 2.48
CA ASP A 328 4.07 -18.08 1.93
C ASP A 328 4.22 -17.96 0.41
N SER A 329 3.65 -16.93 -0.20
CA SER A 329 3.82 -16.71 -1.64
C SER A 329 3.89 -15.21 -1.96
N GLY A 330 4.82 -14.88 -2.85
CA GLY A 330 4.94 -13.54 -3.42
C GLY A 330 4.29 -13.45 -4.79
N MET A 331 4.10 -12.22 -5.27
CA MET A 331 3.58 -11.92 -6.59
C MET A 331 4.36 -10.74 -7.18
N ASN A 332 4.36 -10.60 -8.52
CA ASN A 332 5.12 -9.51 -9.16
C ASN A 332 4.56 -8.09 -8.90
N HIS A 333 3.53 -7.96 -8.06
CA HIS A 333 2.94 -6.70 -7.62
C HIS A 333 2.87 -6.55 -6.08
N THR A 334 3.59 -7.40 -5.34
CA THR A 334 3.59 -7.40 -3.87
C THR A 334 4.99 -7.16 -3.34
N GLY A 335 5.13 -6.10 -2.58
CA GLY A 335 6.32 -5.66 -1.88
C GLY A 335 5.97 -5.23 -0.45
N PHE A 336 6.74 -4.30 0.13
CA PHE A 336 6.53 -3.82 1.49
C PHE A 336 7.33 -2.55 1.79
N ARG A 337 6.98 -1.86 2.87
CA ARG A 337 7.80 -0.85 3.56
C ARG A 337 7.84 -1.14 5.05
N CYS A 338 8.81 -0.60 5.75
CA CYS A 338 8.99 -0.84 7.17
C CYS A 338 8.66 0.38 8.02
N VAL A 339 8.41 0.11 9.30
CA VAL A 339 8.25 1.10 10.35
C VAL A 339 9.25 0.86 11.49
N GLN A 340 9.50 1.89 12.30
CA GLN A 340 10.33 1.81 13.49
C GLN A 340 9.65 2.54 14.64
N ASP A 341 9.58 1.89 15.80
CA ASP A 341 9.07 2.50 17.01
C ASP A 341 10.02 3.55 17.55
N VAL A 342 9.48 4.51 18.30
CA VAL A 342 10.26 5.48 19.04
C VAL A 342 11.00 4.78 20.17
N LYS A 343 12.31 4.96 20.24
CA LYS A 343 13.16 4.45 21.34
C LYS A 343 13.17 5.39 22.52
#